data_45f6cbae0f88710604eaa627390bdb4c
#
_entry.id   45f6cbae0f88710604eaa627390bdb4c
#
_cell.length_a   1.000
_cell.length_b   1.000
_cell.length_c   1.000
_cell.angle_alpha   90.00
_cell.angle_beta   90.00
_cell.angle_gamma   90.00
#
_symmetry.space_group_name_H-M   'P 1'
#
loop_
_entity.id
_entity.type
_entity.pdbx_description
1 polymer ?
#
loop_
_entity_poly.entity_id
_entity_poly.type
_entity_poly.pdbx_seq_one_letter_code
_entity_poly.pdbx_strand_id
1 'polypeptide(L)'
;GLVETSVMLHLDPDSVDMSKAEAFPSFAAELARRHCHLSATGNIQFGWMAQDLNSSGAIGDAASATAEIGAKILELAVSNLIELIGELAIFDLSTLSDNKE
;
A
#
# COMPACT_ATOMS: atom_id res chain seq x y z
N GLY A 1 5.71 -5.89 3.79
CA GLY A 1 5.54 -6.60 2.52
C GLY A 1 6.47 -6.10 1.41
N LEU A 2 6.19 -6.49 0.19
CA LEU A 2 7.03 -6.15 -0.96
C LEU A 2 7.22 -4.63 -1.14
N VAL A 3 6.13 -3.89 -1.08
CA VAL A 3 6.13 -2.44 -1.36
C VAL A 3 6.88 -1.67 -0.29
N GLU A 4 6.50 -1.82 0.95
CA GLU A 4 7.08 -1.09 2.08
C GLU A 4 8.56 -1.44 2.26
N THR A 5 8.90 -2.72 2.17
CA THR A 5 10.29 -3.17 2.30
C THR A 5 11.15 -2.66 1.15
N SER A 6 10.64 -2.66 -0.09
CA SER A 6 11.36 -2.12 -1.25
C SER A 6 11.59 -0.62 -1.14
N VAL A 7 10.59 0.14 -0.70
CA VAL A 7 10.72 1.59 -0.48
C VAL A 7 11.77 1.88 0.59
N MET A 8 11.75 1.14 1.70
CA MET A 8 12.75 1.31 2.77
C MET A 8 14.15 0.92 2.31
N LEU A 9 14.30 -0.15 1.52
CA LEU A 9 15.59 -0.52 0.92
C LEU A 9 16.17 0.57 0.04
N HIS A 10 15.31 1.33 -0.66
CA HIS A 10 15.76 2.46 -1.48
C HIS A 10 16.11 3.68 -0.64
N LEU A 11 15.30 4.01 0.38
CA LEU A 11 15.46 5.23 1.17
C LEU A 11 16.53 5.10 2.25
N ASP A 12 16.56 3.98 2.94
CA ASP A 12 17.44 3.72 4.09
C ASP A 12 17.72 2.22 4.21
N PRO A 13 18.60 1.68 3.36
CA PRO A 13 18.89 0.24 3.33
C PRO A 13 19.42 -0.30 4.66
N ASP A 14 20.12 0.51 5.43
CA ASP A 14 20.69 0.10 6.72
C ASP A 14 19.63 -0.17 7.79
N SER A 15 18.42 0.37 7.63
CA SER A 15 17.27 0.11 8.50
C SER A 15 16.59 -1.24 8.25
N VAL A 16 16.92 -1.93 7.16
CA VAL A 16 16.25 -3.16 6.71
C VAL A 16 17.15 -4.38 6.89
N ASP A 17 16.71 -5.31 7.71
CA ASP A 17 17.37 -6.61 7.89
C ASP A 17 16.76 -7.66 6.96
N MET A 18 17.29 -7.78 5.75
CA MET A 18 16.81 -8.74 4.75
C MET A 18 17.02 -10.21 5.16
N SER A 19 17.85 -10.50 6.16
CA SER A 19 17.97 -11.88 6.67
C SER A 19 16.69 -12.38 7.35
N LYS A 20 15.80 -11.46 7.74
CA LYS A 20 14.49 -11.74 8.34
C LYS A 20 13.33 -11.63 7.35
N ALA A 21 13.60 -11.27 6.10
CA ALA A 21 12.58 -11.11 5.09
C ALA A 21 12.09 -12.47 4.60
N GLU A 22 10.78 -12.66 4.64
CA GLU A 22 10.09 -13.88 4.20
C GLU A 22 8.90 -13.50 3.33
N ALA A 23 8.35 -14.48 2.66
CA ALA A 23 7.01 -14.39 2.11
C ALA A 23 6.00 -14.69 3.23
N PHE A 24 5.27 -13.67 3.67
CA PHE A 24 4.27 -13.78 4.74
C PHE A 24 2.87 -13.87 4.13
N PRO A 25 2.31 -15.09 3.91
CA PRO A 25 1.01 -15.23 3.26
C PRO A 25 -0.10 -14.65 4.13
N SER A 26 -1.07 -14.00 3.48
CA SER A 26 -2.24 -13.46 4.17
C SER A 26 -3.41 -14.43 4.15
N PHE A 27 -4.09 -14.59 5.28
CA PHE A 27 -5.37 -15.30 5.37
C PHE A 27 -6.47 -14.64 4.51
N ALA A 28 -6.31 -13.35 4.16
CA ALA A 28 -7.22 -12.66 3.26
C ALA A 28 -7.37 -13.37 1.91
N ALA A 29 -6.30 -13.98 1.39
CA ALA A 29 -6.36 -14.74 0.14
C ALA A 29 -7.22 -16.01 0.26
N GLU A 30 -7.21 -16.66 1.42
CA GLU A 30 -8.07 -17.81 1.69
C GLU A 30 -9.54 -17.39 1.84
N LEU A 31 -9.81 -16.30 2.55
CA LEU A 31 -11.16 -15.74 2.67
C LEU A 31 -11.75 -15.40 1.29
N ALA A 32 -10.97 -14.79 0.41
CA ALA A 32 -11.40 -14.43 -0.94
C ALA A 32 -11.77 -15.65 -1.80
N ARG A 33 -11.14 -16.79 -1.55
CA ARG A 33 -11.49 -18.05 -2.25
C ARG A 33 -12.76 -18.71 -1.69
N ARG A 34 -13.06 -18.50 -0.40
CA ARG A 34 -14.20 -19.12 0.29
C ARG A 34 -15.47 -18.31 0.22
N HIS A 35 -15.36 -16.99 0.10
CA HIS A 35 -16.49 -16.07 0.25
C HIS A 35 -16.51 -15.03 -0.86
N CYS A 36 -17.71 -14.71 -1.35
CA CYS A 36 -17.91 -13.64 -2.33
C CYS A 36 -17.87 -12.24 -1.70
N HIS A 37 -18.26 -12.10 -0.45
CA HIS A 37 -18.48 -10.81 0.19
C HIS A 37 -17.66 -10.60 1.46
N LEU A 38 -17.45 -11.65 2.25
CA LEU A 38 -16.63 -11.55 3.46
C LEU A 38 -15.15 -11.44 3.09
N SER A 39 -14.57 -10.28 3.33
CA SER A 39 -13.22 -9.91 2.90
C SER A 39 -12.50 -9.11 3.97
N ALA A 40 -11.19 -9.26 4.04
CA ALA A 40 -10.34 -8.41 4.87
C ALA A 40 -10.04 -7.07 4.18
N THR A 41 -10.11 -7.00 2.86
CA THR A 41 -9.80 -5.83 2.05
C THR A 41 -10.85 -5.65 0.95
N GLY A 42 -10.98 -4.44 0.43
CA GLY A 42 -11.95 -4.13 -0.64
C GLY A 42 -13.11 -3.27 -0.15
N ASN A 43 -14.21 -3.28 -0.90
CA ASN A 43 -15.35 -2.39 -0.65
C ASN A 43 -16.15 -2.77 0.62
N ILE A 44 -16.23 -4.06 0.92
CA ILE A 44 -16.90 -4.58 2.13
C ILE A 44 -15.85 -5.36 2.91
N GLN A 45 -15.40 -4.78 4.02
CA GLN A 45 -14.33 -5.35 4.82
C GLN A 45 -14.70 -5.31 6.31
N PHE A 46 -14.11 -6.24 7.07
CA PHE A 46 -14.21 -6.25 8.52
C PHE A 46 -12.94 -5.64 9.17
N GLY A 47 -13.03 -5.25 10.44
CA GLY A 47 -11.86 -4.80 11.19
C GLY A 47 -10.96 -5.98 11.55
N TRP A 48 -9.65 -5.83 11.37
CA TRP A 48 -8.64 -6.84 11.66
C TRP A 48 -7.34 -6.19 12.15
N MET A 49 -6.55 -6.99 12.85
CA MET A 49 -5.16 -6.68 13.17
C MET A 49 -4.24 -7.57 12.34
N ALA A 50 -2.98 -7.16 12.15
CA ALA A 50 -2.05 -7.89 11.28
C ALA A 50 -1.90 -9.38 11.65
N GLN A 51 -1.91 -9.71 12.94
CA GLN A 51 -1.83 -11.10 13.42
C GLN A 51 -3.07 -11.93 13.12
N ASP A 52 -4.22 -11.32 12.81
CA ASP A 52 -5.41 -12.05 12.37
C ASP A 52 -5.26 -12.58 10.93
N LEU A 53 -4.42 -11.94 10.14
CA LEU A 53 -4.14 -12.33 8.76
C LEU A 53 -2.88 -13.19 8.61
N ASN A 54 -1.90 -13.00 9.50
CA ASN A 54 -0.72 -13.85 9.62
C ASN A 54 -0.20 -13.78 11.06
N SER A 55 -0.02 -14.91 11.70
CA SER A 55 0.34 -15.00 13.12
C SER A 55 1.68 -14.32 13.47
N SER A 56 2.56 -14.10 12.50
CA SER A 56 3.81 -13.35 12.71
C SER A 56 3.59 -11.84 12.85
N GLY A 57 2.38 -11.34 12.50
CA GLY A 57 2.08 -9.91 12.45
C GLY A 57 2.64 -9.20 11.22
N ALA A 58 3.24 -9.93 10.28
CA ALA A 58 3.72 -9.42 9.00
C ALA A 58 2.93 -10.04 7.85
N ILE A 59 2.71 -9.29 6.78
CA ILE A 59 1.93 -9.71 5.62
C ILE A 59 2.66 -9.26 4.34
N GLY A 60 2.64 -10.11 3.33
CA GLY A 60 3.18 -9.82 2.01
C GLY A 60 4.57 -10.41 1.79
N ASP A 61 5.05 -10.33 0.56
CA ASP A 61 6.30 -10.93 0.14
C ASP A 61 7.47 -9.96 0.32
N ALA A 62 8.01 -9.90 1.53
CA ALA A 62 9.18 -9.08 1.83
C ALA A 62 10.48 -9.69 1.25
N ALA A 63 10.52 -11.00 1.04
CA ALA A 63 11.69 -11.67 0.49
C ALA A 63 12.01 -11.25 -0.96
N SER A 64 10.99 -10.89 -1.73
CA SER A 64 11.15 -10.42 -3.12
C SER A 64 11.40 -8.91 -3.23
N ALA A 65 11.50 -8.18 -2.11
CA ALA A 65 11.73 -6.75 -2.13
C ALA A 65 13.13 -6.39 -2.63
N THR A 66 13.22 -5.31 -3.41
CA THR A 66 14.48 -4.74 -3.87
C THR A 66 14.46 -3.21 -3.84
N ALA A 67 15.65 -2.61 -3.72
CA ALA A 67 15.79 -1.15 -3.77
C ALA A 67 15.34 -0.57 -5.12
N GLU A 68 15.52 -1.30 -6.22
CA GLU A 68 15.11 -0.90 -7.56
C GLU A 68 13.59 -0.82 -7.69
N ILE A 69 12.86 -1.77 -7.10
CA ILE A 69 11.40 -1.72 -7.01
C ILE A 69 10.97 -0.50 -6.19
N GLY A 70 11.63 -0.25 -5.07
CA GLY A 70 11.37 0.92 -4.22
C GLY A 70 11.58 2.23 -4.95
N ALA A 71 12.66 2.36 -5.73
CA ALA A 71 12.94 3.53 -6.55
C ALA A 71 11.82 3.82 -7.56
N LYS A 72 11.36 2.78 -8.26
CA LYS A 72 10.27 2.91 -9.25
C LYS A 72 8.94 3.30 -8.61
N ILE A 73 8.63 2.74 -7.44
CA ILE A 73 7.42 3.09 -6.68
C ILE A 73 7.44 4.58 -6.29
N LEU A 74 8.56 5.06 -5.76
CA LEU A 74 8.70 6.47 -5.39
C LEU A 74 8.67 7.40 -6.60
N GLU A 75 9.32 7.04 -7.69
CA GLU A 75 9.29 7.82 -8.94
C GLU A 75 7.86 7.99 -9.45
N LEU A 76 7.07 6.92 -9.46
CA LEU A 76 5.66 6.98 -9.84
C LEU A 76 4.84 7.83 -8.87
N ALA A 77 5.05 7.67 -7.58
CA ALA A 77 4.33 8.45 -6.55
C ALA A 77 4.64 9.95 -6.67
N VAL A 78 5.89 10.32 -6.89
CA VAL A 78 6.30 11.72 -7.10
C VAL A 78 5.70 12.27 -8.38
N SER A 79 5.74 11.53 -9.47
CA SER A 79 5.15 11.95 -10.75
C SER A 79 3.64 12.21 -10.61
N ASN A 80 2.92 11.30 -9.96
CA ASN A 80 1.48 11.45 -9.72
C ASN A 80 1.18 12.65 -8.81
N LEU A 81 2.01 12.90 -7.80
CA LEU A 81 1.84 14.05 -6.91
C LEU A 81 2.07 15.38 -7.65
N ILE A 82 3.07 15.44 -8.53
CA ILE A 82 3.33 16.63 -9.35
C ILE A 82 2.13 16.92 -10.25
N GLU A 83 1.55 15.91 -10.89
CA GLU A 83 0.35 16.07 -11.71
C GLU A 83 -0.84 16.56 -10.88
N LEU A 84 -1.07 15.96 -9.71
CA LEU A 84 -2.14 16.38 -8.79
C LEU A 84 -1.97 17.83 -8.35
N ILE A 85 -0.76 18.27 -8.00
CA ILE A 85 -0.48 19.67 -7.62
C ILE A 85 -0.80 20.60 -8.79
N GLY A 86 -0.45 20.22 -10.03
CA GLY A 86 -0.79 20.97 -11.22
C GLY A 86 -2.31 21.12 -11.43
N GLU A 87 -3.06 20.05 -11.23
CA GLU A 87 -4.52 20.06 -11.31
C GLU A 87 -5.14 20.92 -10.22
N LEU A 88 -4.66 20.82 -8.99
CA LEU A 88 -5.13 21.64 -7.86
C LEU A 88 -4.87 23.12 -8.08
N ALA A 89 -3.76 23.48 -8.70
CA ALA A 89 -3.40 24.89 -8.97
C ALA A 89 -4.37 25.60 -9.92
N ILE A 90 -5.05 24.84 -10.77
CA ILE A 90 -6.03 25.37 -11.75
C ILE A 90 -7.48 25.01 -11.42
N PHE A 91 -7.71 24.25 -10.32
CA PHE A 91 -9.05 23.83 -9.94
C PHE A 91 -9.91 25.03 -9.52
N ASP A 92 -11.08 25.17 -10.15
CA ASP A 92 -12.03 26.20 -9.82
C ASP A 92 -12.94 25.78 -8.66
N LEU A 93 -12.68 26.32 -7.48
CA LEU A 93 -13.48 26.05 -6.28
C LEU A 93 -14.95 26.47 -6.41
N SER A 94 -15.29 27.38 -7.34
CA SER A 94 -16.67 27.78 -7.58
C SER A 94 -17.53 26.66 -8.17
N THR A 95 -16.90 25.61 -8.68
CA THR A 95 -17.60 24.41 -9.15
C THR A 95 -18.18 23.57 -8.02
N LEU A 96 -17.66 23.73 -6.79
CA LEU A 96 -18.17 23.06 -5.60
C LEU A 96 -19.42 23.76 -5.09
N SER A 97 -20.41 23.01 -4.65
CA SER A 97 -21.79 23.49 -4.49
C SER A 97 -22.11 24.26 -3.21
N ASP A 98 -21.17 24.45 -2.30
CA ASP A 98 -21.42 25.01 -0.97
C ASP A 98 -21.87 26.46 -0.94
N ASN A 99 -21.80 27.17 -2.06
CA ASN A 99 -22.10 28.60 -2.14
C ASN A 99 -23.10 28.97 -3.24
N LYS A 100 -23.89 28.02 -3.67
CA LYS A 100 -24.96 28.31 -4.64
C LYS A 100 -26.25 28.65 -3.89
N GLU A 101 -26.22 29.78 -3.27
CA GLU A 101 -27.48 30.43 -2.87
C GLU A 101 -28.21 31.00 -4.09
#